data_b114087f43f4fc50ce6e3e05ce7b4458
#
_entry.id   b114087f43f4fc50ce6e3e05ce7b4458
#
_cell.length_a   1.000
_cell.length_b   1.000
_cell.length_c   1.000
_cell.angle_alpha   90.00
_cell.angle_beta   90.00
_cell.angle_gamma   90.00
#
_symmetry.space_group_name_H-M   'P 1'
#
loop_
_entity.id
_entity.type
_entity.pdbx_description
1 polymer ?
#
loop_
_entity_poly.entity_id
_entity_poly.type
_entity_poly.pdbx_seq_one_letter_code
_entity_poly.pdbx_strand_id
1 'polypeptide(L)' 'MKINDIIREKRLAKGLTQEQIANYLGVSTPAVNKWERRISYPDIVLLPALARLLD' A
#
# COMPACT_ATOMS: atom_id res chain seq x y z
N MET A 1 7.47 4.98 13.33
CA MET A 1 7.12 3.92 12.40
C MET A 1 7.04 4.50 10.99
N LYS A 2 7.65 3.83 10.01
CA LYS A 2 7.66 4.34 8.64
C LYS A 2 6.40 3.91 7.89
N ILE A 3 5.95 4.76 6.96
CA ILE A 3 4.74 4.48 6.20
C ILE A 3 4.81 3.16 5.44
N ASN A 4 5.99 2.80 4.94
CA ASN A 4 6.17 1.54 4.22
C ASN A 4 5.84 0.33 5.10
N ASP A 5 6.25 0.37 6.35
CA ASP A 5 5.97 -0.69 7.30
C ASP A 5 4.50 -0.73 7.67
N ILE A 6 3.87 0.44 7.80
CA ILE A 6 2.45 0.53 8.10
C ILE A 6 1.62 -0.09 6.98
N ILE A 7 1.97 0.20 5.73
CA ILE A 7 1.27 -0.35 4.57
C ILE A 7 1.28 -1.88 4.62
N ARG A 8 2.46 -2.47 4.79
CA ARG A 8 2.58 -3.92 4.82
C ARG A 8 1.85 -4.52 6.00
N GLU A 9 2.05 -3.95 7.19
CA GLU A 9 1.47 -4.45 8.42
C GLU A 9 -0.05 -4.45 8.37
N LYS A 10 -0.63 -3.33 7.93
CA LYS A 10 -2.08 -3.23 7.81
C LYS A 10 -2.64 -4.13 6.72
N ARG A 11 -1.93 -4.24 5.59
CA ARG A 11 -2.33 -5.13 4.51
C ARG A 11 -2.43 -6.57 5.01
N LEU A 12 -1.41 -7.04 5.71
CA LEU A 12 -1.38 -8.40 6.24
C LEU A 12 -2.47 -8.60 7.29
N ALA A 13 -2.68 -7.62 8.15
CA ALA A 13 -3.72 -7.69 9.17
C ALA A 13 -5.11 -7.81 8.57
N LYS A 14 -5.33 -7.24 7.39
CA LYS A 14 -6.62 -7.31 6.70
C LYS A 14 -6.72 -8.47 5.71
N GLY A 15 -5.67 -9.27 5.59
CA GLY A 15 -5.67 -10.41 4.68
C GLY A 15 -5.69 -10.03 3.21
N LEU A 16 -5.18 -8.83 2.88
CA LEU A 16 -5.16 -8.34 1.51
C LEU A 16 -3.85 -8.70 0.82
N THR A 17 -3.92 -8.93 -0.50
CA THR A 17 -2.73 -9.12 -1.32
C THR A 17 -2.24 -7.78 -1.84
N GLN A 18 -0.99 -7.73 -2.30
CA GLN A 18 -0.46 -6.54 -2.96
C GLN A 18 -1.26 -6.22 -4.22
N GLU A 19 -1.70 -7.25 -4.95
CA GLU A 19 -2.50 -7.07 -6.15
C GLU A 19 -3.84 -6.41 -5.84
N GLN A 20 -4.49 -6.81 -4.74
CA GLN A 20 -5.76 -6.22 -4.34
C GLN A 20 -5.60 -4.73 -4.02
N ILE A 21 -4.53 -4.36 -3.33
CA ILE A 21 -4.24 -2.95 -3.04
C ILE A 21 -3.98 -2.20 -4.33
N ALA A 22 -3.16 -2.77 -5.22
CA ALA A 22 -2.83 -2.14 -6.50
C ALA A 22 -4.09 -1.87 -7.32
N ASN A 23 -4.98 -2.86 -7.41
CA ASN A 23 -6.23 -2.72 -8.15
C ASN A 23 -7.12 -1.64 -7.55
N TYR A 24 -7.23 -1.60 -6.23
CA TYR A 24 -8.04 -0.58 -5.56
C TYR A 24 -7.54 0.83 -5.83
N LEU A 25 -6.21 1.00 -5.84
CA LEU A 25 -5.61 2.32 -6.01
C LEU A 25 -5.37 2.71 -7.47
N GLY A 26 -5.54 1.76 -8.41
CA GLY A 26 -5.27 2.02 -9.82
C GLY A 26 -3.79 2.09 -10.14
N VAL A 27 -2.96 1.38 -9.40
CA VAL A 27 -1.51 1.32 -9.64
C VAL A 27 -1.10 -0.12 -9.96
N SER A 28 0.17 -0.32 -10.32
CA SER A 28 0.67 -1.66 -10.61
C SER A 28 1.04 -2.40 -9.33
N THR A 29 0.95 -3.73 -9.38
CA THR A 29 1.40 -4.58 -8.26
C THR A 29 2.86 -4.35 -7.92
N PRO A 30 3.79 -4.25 -8.90
CA PRO A 30 5.18 -3.91 -8.58
C PRO A 30 5.35 -2.60 -7.83
N ALA A 31 4.48 -1.61 -8.07
CA ALA A 31 4.55 -0.34 -7.33
C ALA A 31 4.30 -0.58 -5.84
N VAL A 32 3.26 -1.35 -5.50
CA VAL A 32 2.95 -1.68 -4.10
C VAL A 32 4.11 -2.46 -3.48
N ASN A 33 4.68 -3.42 -4.22
CA ASN A 33 5.82 -4.18 -3.75
C ASN A 33 7.00 -3.26 -3.41
N LYS A 34 7.29 -2.29 -4.27
CA LYS A 34 8.38 -1.34 -4.03
C LYS A 34 8.12 -0.49 -2.80
N TRP A 35 6.87 -0.10 -2.56
CA TRP A 35 6.53 0.64 -1.33
C TRP A 35 6.87 -0.18 -0.10
N GLU A 36 6.50 -1.45 -0.09
CA GLU A 36 6.73 -2.32 1.08
C GLU A 36 8.21 -2.66 1.26
N ARG A 37 8.98 -2.61 0.18
CA ARG A 37 10.43 -2.86 0.23
C ARG A 37 11.23 -1.59 0.49
N ARG A 38 10.57 -0.46 0.71
CA ARG A 38 11.21 0.84 0.99
C ARG A 38 12.03 1.35 -0.18
N ILE A 39 11.69 0.93 -1.40
CA ILE A 39 12.36 1.41 -2.62
C ILE A 39 11.72 2.73 -3.08
N SER A 40 10.42 2.85 -2.89
CA SER A 40 9.68 4.05 -3.27
C SER A 40 8.53 4.30 -2.29
N TYR A 41 7.81 5.41 -2.47
CA TYR A 41 6.68 5.79 -1.63
C TYR A 41 5.45 6.01 -2.48
N PRO A 42 4.24 5.80 -1.93
CA PRO A 42 3.03 6.14 -2.64
C PRO A 42 2.98 7.64 -2.93
N ASP A 43 2.39 7.99 -4.08
CA ASP A 43 2.12 9.39 -4.38
C ASP A 43 1.17 9.94 -3.32
N ILE A 44 1.38 11.20 -2.94
CA ILE A 44 0.58 11.84 -1.88
C ILE A 44 -0.91 11.82 -2.21
N VAL A 45 -1.27 11.87 -3.49
CA VAL A 45 -2.69 11.83 -3.89
C VAL A 45 -3.36 10.50 -3.57
N LEU A 46 -2.57 9.45 -3.37
CA LEU A 46 -3.12 8.12 -3.05
C LEU A 46 -3.33 7.90 -1.56
N LEU A 47 -2.77 8.76 -0.72
CA LEU A 47 -2.80 8.55 0.73
C LEU A 47 -4.21 8.49 1.32
N PRO A 48 -5.16 9.35 0.92
CA PRO A 48 -6.51 9.24 1.46
C PRO A 48 -7.18 7.90 1.13
N ALA A 49 -7.04 7.43 -0.11
CA ALA A 49 -7.63 6.15 -0.53
C ALA A 49 -6.94 4.99 0.18
N LEU A 50 -5.62 5.06 0.32
CA LEU A 50 -4.84 4.03 1.00
C LEU A 50 -5.24 3.96 2.48
N ALA A 51 -5.41 5.10 3.13
CA ALA A 51 -5.84 5.16 4.51
C ALA A 51 -7.22 4.53 4.70
N ARG A 52 -8.15 4.80 3.79
CA ARG A 52 -9.49 4.21 3.86
C ARG A 52 -9.45 2.70 3.68
N LEU A 53 -8.61 2.22 2.79
CA LEU A 53 -8.49 0.78 2.53
C LEU A 53 -7.88 0.03 3.71
N LEU A 54 -6.89 0.62 4.36
CA LEU A 54 -6.11 -0.03 5.41
C LEU A 54 -6.60 0.25 6.83
N ASP A 55 -7.54 1.14 6.98
CA ASP A 55 -8.05 1.53 8.29
C ASP A 55 -8.96 0.48 8.92
#